data_91be9d715637de511ad29a6f556bec8a
#
_entry.id   91be9d715637de511ad29a6f556bec8a
#
_cell.length_a   1.000
_cell.length_b   1.000
_cell.length_c   1.000
_cell.angle_alpha   90.00
_cell.angle_beta   90.00
_cell.angle_gamma   90.00
#
_symmetry.space_group_name_H-M   'P 1'
#
loop_
_entity.id
_entity.type
_entity.pdbx_description
1 polymer ?
#
loop_
_entity_poly.entity_id
_entity_poly.type
_entity_poly.pdbx_seq_one_letter_code
_entity_poly.pdbx_strand_id
1 'polypeptide(L)'
;RRFVNAVLSQMDREYMSAMQQYNRLLLQRNRMLKEMDPDRSLLEVIDMRMSALADPIFEARRKFVEDIRPVVSQYYKDVSGGSELVGIEYDSELSKASLDMLLEASYEKDRIMKYTTSGIQRDDFIFTMNGHPIRRYGSQGQQKSFLVSLKFAQYEIMKRNYGFAPILLLDDVFDKLDMGRISNLLQMVASN
;
A
#
# COMPACT_ATOMS: atom_id res chain seq x y z
N ARG A 1 1.51 -0.18 -3.56
CA ARG A 1 2.14 -1.07 -2.58
C ARG A 1 3.45 -0.51 -2.02
N ARG A 2 4.42 -0.07 -2.89
CA ARG A 2 5.70 0.50 -2.43
C ARG A 2 5.53 1.68 -1.47
N PHE A 3 4.61 2.59 -1.76
CA PHE A 3 4.31 3.75 -0.91
C PHE A 3 3.88 3.30 0.50
N VAL A 4 2.88 2.45 0.61
CA VAL A 4 2.35 1.98 1.90
C VAL A 4 3.42 1.25 2.71
N ASN A 5 4.15 0.32 2.08
CA ASN A 5 5.22 -0.41 2.76
C ASN A 5 6.33 0.54 3.26
N ALA A 6 6.70 1.56 2.46
CA ALA A 6 7.72 2.52 2.88
C ALA A 6 7.29 3.33 4.11
N VAL A 7 6.04 3.81 4.12
CA VAL A 7 5.50 4.59 5.26
C VAL A 7 5.39 3.70 6.51
N LEU A 8 4.75 2.54 6.40
CA LEU A 8 4.59 1.61 7.52
C LEU A 8 5.94 1.16 8.09
N SER A 9 6.92 0.82 7.23
CA SER A 9 8.26 0.39 7.70
C SER A 9 9.03 1.49 8.41
N GLN A 10 8.74 2.76 8.15
CA GLN A 10 9.33 3.89 8.88
C GLN A 10 8.65 4.11 10.24
N MET A 11 7.36 3.84 10.34
CA MET A 11 6.56 4.09 11.54
C MET A 11 6.55 2.91 12.51
N ASP A 12 6.73 1.69 12.01
CA ASP A 12 6.56 0.45 12.76
C ASP A 12 7.71 -0.53 12.46
N ARG A 13 8.55 -0.76 13.47
CA ARG A 13 9.71 -1.68 13.37
C ARG A 13 9.27 -3.14 13.29
N GLU A 14 8.16 -3.50 13.94
CA GLU A 14 7.62 -4.86 13.91
C GLU A 14 7.09 -5.18 12.51
N TYR A 15 6.35 -4.25 11.90
CA TYR A 15 5.92 -4.35 10.50
C TYR A 15 7.12 -4.54 9.56
N MET A 16 8.16 -3.72 9.71
CA MET A 16 9.37 -3.82 8.89
C MET A 16 10.04 -5.20 9.05
N SER A 17 10.17 -5.69 10.29
CA SER A 17 10.76 -6.99 10.59
C SER A 17 9.93 -8.14 9.99
N ALA A 18 8.60 -8.10 10.17
CA ALA A 18 7.67 -9.09 9.62
C ALA A 18 7.75 -9.13 8.08
N MET A 19 7.77 -7.97 7.42
CA MET A 19 7.92 -7.87 5.97
C MET A 19 9.24 -8.46 5.46
N GLN A 20 10.36 -8.21 6.17
CA GLN A 20 11.67 -8.76 5.81
C GLN A 20 11.67 -10.30 5.95
N GLN A 21 11.13 -10.81 7.04
CA GLN A 21 11.04 -12.25 7.30
C GLN A 21 10.13 -12.94 6.28
N TYR A 22 8.94 -12.37 6.03
CA TYR A 22 8.02 -12.85 5.00
C TYR A 22 8.67 -12.94 3.62
N ASN A 23 9.38 -11.88 3.21
CA ASN A 23 10.06 -11.87 1.91
C ASN A 23 11.17 -12.94 1.81
N ARG A 24 11.89 -13.22 2.90
CA ARG A 24 12.89 -14.31 2.93
C ARG A 24 12.24 -15.68 2.76
N LEU A 25 11.14 -15.94 3.48
CA LEU A 25 10.38 -17.18 3.36
C LEU A 25 9.76 -17.34 1.97
N LEU A 26 9.21 -16.27 1.40
CA LEU A 26 8.69 -16.26 0.03
C LEU A 26 9.76 -16.62 -1.00
N LEU A 27 10.97 -16.09 -0.86
CA LEU A 27 12.10 -16.45 -1.73
C LEU A 27 12.50 -17.91 -1.55
N GLN A 28 12.50 -18.42 -0.33
CA GLN A 28 12.79 -19.83 -0.02
C GLN A 28 11.72 -20.75 -0.62
N ARG A 29 10.44 -20.46 -0.40
CA ARG A 29 9.31 -21.17 -1.01
C ARG A 29 9.41 -21.21 -2.53
N ASN A 30 9.64 -20.05 -3.16
CA ASN A 30 9.78 -19.96 -4.61
C ASN A 30 11.00 -20.71 -5.16
N ARG A 31 12.05 -20.90 -4.37
CA ARG A 31 13.21 -21.71 -4.75
C ARG A 31 12.84 -23.20 -4.75
N MET A 32 12.14 -23.65 -3.73
CA MET A 32 11.68 -25.05 -3.64
C MET A 32 10.68 -25.39 -4.74
N LEU A 33 9.75 -24.50 -5.08
CA LEU A 33 8.79 -24.70 -6.17
C LEU A 33 9.44 -24.87 -7.56
N LYS A 34 10.74 -24.55 -7.71
CA LYS A 34 11.50 -24.75 -8.95
C LYS A 34 12.12 -26.15 -9.04
N GLU A 35 12.19 -26.88 -7.95
CA GLU A 35 12.67 -28.26 -7.92
C GLU A 35 11.69 -29.18 -8.68
N MET A 36 12.19 -30.31 -9.17
CA MET A 36 11.36 -31.26 -9.91
C MET A 36 10.34 -31.96 -9.00
N ASP A 37 10.74 -32.25 -7.75
CA ASP A 37 9.91 -32.86 -6.71
C ASP A 37 10.12 -32.08 -5.40
N PRO A 38 9.35 -31.02 -5.18
CA PRO A 38 9.47 -30.21 -3.95
C PRO A 38 9.07 -31.00 -2.72
N ASP A 39 9.90 -30.97 -1.67
CA ASP A 39 9.55 -31.55 -0.38
C ASP A 39 8.30 -30.87 0.23
N ARG A 40 7.17 -31.59 0.19
CA ARG A 40 5.87 -31.08 0.65
C ARG A 40 5.89 -30.73 2.13
N SER A 41 6.54 -31.56 2.97
CA SER A 41 6.58 -31.32 4.41
C SER A 41 7.35 -30.03 4.76
N LEU A 42 8.43 -29.79 4.03
CA LEU A 42 9.20 -28.56 4.22
C LEU A 42 8.46 -27.31 3.70
N LEU A 43 7.72 -27.44 2.58
CA LEU A 43 6.84 -26.37 2.11
C LEU A 43 5.76 -26.02 3.13
N GLU A 44 5.12 -27.00 3.75
CA GLU A 44 4.09 -26.80 4.78
C GLU A 44 4.64 -26.03 6.00
N VAL A 45 5.87 -26.32 6.42
CA VAL A 45 6.54 -25.57 7.50
C VAL A 45 6.80 -24.11 7.10
N ILE A 46 7.21 -23.87 5.85
CA ILE A 46 7.40 -22.50 5.33
C ILE A 46 6.07 -21.78 5.24
N ASP A 47 5.03 -22.42 4.74
CA ASP A 47 3.69 -21.87 4.56
C ASP A 47 3.07 -21.48 5.91
N MET A 48 3.19 -22.31 6.94
CA MET A 48 2.76 -22.01 8.30
C MET A 48 3.49 -20.75 8.85
N ARG A 49 4.81 -20.64 8.65
CA ARG A 49 5.58 -19.48 9.10
C ARG A 49 5.23 -18.22 8.31
N MET A 50 4.97 -18.35 7.00
CA MET A 50 4.50 -17.23 6.17
C MET A 50 3.12 -16.75 6.62
N SER A 51 2.21 -17.66 6.94
CA SER A 51 0.87 -17.35 7.45
C SER A 51 0.93 -16.52 8.74
N ALA A 52 1.73 -16.96 9.70
CA ALA A 52 1.90 -16.26 10.98
C ALA A 52 2.42 -14.80 10.82
N LEU A 53 3.17 -14.53 9.74
CA LEU A 53 3.67 -13.19 9.42
C LEU A 53 2.70 -12.38 8.56
N ALA A 54 1.88 -13.04 7.76
CA ALA A 54 0.97 -12.38 6.83
C ALA A 54 -0.17 -11.64 7.54
N ASP A 55 -0.74 -12.21 8.58
CA ASP A 55 -1.87 -11.63 9.31
C ASP A 55 -1.54 -10.26 9.92
N PRO A 56 -0.46 -10.08 10.71
CA PRO A 56 -0.11 -8.76 11.23
C PRO A 56 0.23 -7.75 10.11
N ILE A 57 0.82 -8.19 9.00
CA ILE A 57 1.11 -7.31 7.85
C ILE A 57 -0.19 -6.87 7.18
N PHE A 58 -1.13 -7.79 6.98
CA PHE A 58 -2.45 -7.49 6.40
C PHE A 58 -3.22 -6.49 7.28
N GLU A 59 -3.30 -6.74 8.59
CA GLU A 59 -3.99 -5.86 9.53
C GLU A 59 -3.36 -4.45 9.59
N ALA A 60 -2.03 -4.36 9.61
CA ALA A 60 -1.34 -3.07 9.58
C ALA A 60 -1.64 -2.27 8.30
N ARG A 61 -1.69 -2.93 7.14
CA ARG A 61 -2.05 -2.29 5.86
C ARG A 61 -3.50 -1.86 5.83
N ARG A 62 -4.42 -2.70 6.31
CA ARG A 62 -5.85 -2.41 6.39
C ARG A 62 -6.09 -1.18 7.25
N LYS A 63 -5.55 -1.18 8.47
CA LYS A 63 -5.65 -0.04 9.39
C LYS A 63 -5.05 1.24 8.80
N PHE A 64 -3.87 1.14 8.19
CA PHE A 64 -3.25 2.30 7.55
C PHE A 64 -4.14 2.92 6.46
N VAL A 65 -4.79 2.10 5.64
CA VAL A 65 -5.72 2.61 4.61
C VAL A 65 -6.95 3.25 5.23
N GLU A 66 -7.50 2.69 6.31
CA GLU A 66 -8.60 3.31 7.06
C GLU A 66 -8.22 4.68 7.63
N ASP A 67 -7.01 4.79 8.19
CA ASP A 67 -6.51 6.01 8.81
C ASP A 67 -6.15 7.10 7.78
N ILE A 68 -5.54 6.72 6.64
CA ILE A 68 -5.08 7.70 5.64
C ILE A 68 -6.19 8.17 4.71
N ARG A 69 -7.21 7.36 4.45
CA ARG A 69 -8.31 7.67 3.52
C ARG A 69 -8.98 9.02 3.80
N PRO A 70 -9.48 9.31 5.02
CA PRO A 70 -10.11 10.59 5.31
C PRO A 70 -9.14 11.78 5.18
N VAL A 71 -7.88 11.57 5.52
CA VAL A 71 -6.85 12.62 5.45
C VAL A 71 -6.54 12.97 4.00
N VAL A 72 -6.37 11.98 3.13
CA VAL A 72 -6.18 12.20 1.67
C VAL A 72 -7.39 12.88 1.07
N SER A 73 -8.61 12.45 1.43
CA SER A 73 -9.84 13.05 0.91
C SER A 73 -9.95 14.52 1.29
N GLN A 74 -9.57 14.89 2.52
CA GLN A 74 -9.57 16.29 2.95
C GLN A 74 -8.54 17.11 2.18
N TYR A 75 -7.29 16.67 2.11
CA TYR A 75 -6.24 17.39 1.36
C TYR A 75 -6.56 17.49 -0.13
N TYR A 76 -7.16 16.45 -0.72
CA TYR A 76 -7.58 16.52 -2.12
C TYR A 76 -8.68 17.56 -2.33
N LYS A 77 -9.67 17.60 -1.44
CA LYS A 77 -10.73 18.61 -1.46
C LYS A 77 -10.15 20.03 -1.37
N ASP A 78 -9.17 20.24 -0.48
CA ASP A 78 -8.55 21.54 -0.29
C ASP A 78 -7.74 21.97 -1.52
N VAL A 79 -7.00 21.06 -2.16
CA VAL A 79 -6.22 21.33 -3.38
C VAL A 79 -7.11 21.52 -4.60
N SER A 80 -8.16 20.69 -4.78
CA SER A 80 -9.00 20.67 -5.98
C SER A 80 -10.15 21.67 -5.98
N GLY A 81 -10.47 22.26 -4.82
CA GLY A 81 -11.67 23.09 -4.63
C GLY A 81 -12.94 22.26 -4.43
N GLY A 82 -12.83 20.96 -4.20
CA GLY A 82 -13.94 20.10 -3.74
C GLY A 82 -14.83 19.50 -4.81
N SER A 83 -14.40 19.47 -6.07
CA SER A 83 -15.23 19.00 -7.19
C SER A 83 -15.29 17.49 -7.36
N GLU A 84 -14.31 16.74 -6.83
CA GLU A 84 -14.22 15.28 -7.01
C GLU A 84 -14.05 14.55 -5.68
N LEU A 85 -14.63 13.34 -5.59
CA LEU A 85 -14.45 12.44 -4.46
C LEU A 85 -13.32 11.47 -4.75
N VAL A 86 -12.34 11.40 -3.85
CA VAL A 86 -11.24 10.45 -3.96
C VAL A 86 -11.28 9.38 -2.88
N GLY A 87 -10.75 8.19 -3.21
CA GLY A 87 -10.70 7.05 -2.31
C GLY A 87 -9.41 6.26 -2.44
N ILE A 88 -9.14 5.46 -1.40
CA ILE A 88 -8.09 4.45 -1.37
C ILE A 88 -8.74 3.16 -0.92
N GLU A 89 -8.56 2.10 -1.69
CA GLU A 89 -9.04 0.75 -1.38
C GLU A 89 -7.85 -0.18 -1.23
N TYR A 90 -7.94 -1.10 -0.29
CA TYR A 90 -6.94 -2.16 -0.12
C TYR A 90 -7.52 -3.46 -0.64
N ASP A 91 -6.91 -3.97 -1.71
CA ASP A 91 -7.27 -5.24 -2.32
C ASP A 91 -6.27 -6.32 -1.89
N SER A 92 -6.79 -7.32 -1.17
CA SER A 92 -6.02 -8.45 -0.67
C SER A 92 -6.87 -9.71 -0.63
N GLU A 93 -6.29 -10.84 -1.04
CA GLU A 93 -6.93 -12.16 -0.91
C GLU A 93 -7.16 -12.55 0.56
N LEU A 94 -6.35 -12.01 1.49
CA LEU A 94 -6.47 -12.26 2.93
C LEU A 94 -7.76 -11.68 3.54
N SER A 95 -8.47 -10.81 2.83
CA SER A 95 -9.81 -10.37 3.20
C SER A 95 -10.86 -11.50 3.11
N LYS A 96 -10.56 -12.59 2.39
CA LYS A 96 -11.49 -13.69 2.10
C LYS A 96 -11.12 -15.00 2.78
N ALA A 97 -9.83 -15.26 2.97
CA ALA A 97 -9.32 -16.48 3.58
C ALA A 97 -7.93 -16.24 4.18
N SER A 98 -7.53 -17.05 5.15
CA SER A 98 -6.19 -17.03 5.72
C SER A 98 -5.13 -17.46 4.70
N LEU A 99 -3.86 -17.06 4.92
CA LEU A 99 -2.81 -17.35 3.94
C LEU A 99 -2.55 -18.84 3.78
N ASP A 100 -2.61 -19.63 4.85
CA ASP A 100 -2.46 -21.09 4.78
C ASP A 100 -3.49 -21.73 3.86
N MET A 101 -4.77 -21.36 3.97
CA MET A 101 -5.82 -21.81 3.06
C MET A 101 -5.58 -21.41 1.61
N LEU A 102 -5.10 -20.17 1.39
CA LEU A 102 -4.78 -19.66 0.05
C LEU A 102 -3.59 -20.40 -0.58
N LEU A 103 -2.54 -20.69 0.20
CA LEU A 103 -1.36 -21.41 -0.28
C LEU A 103 -1.67 -22.87 -0.57
N GLU A 104 -2.50 -23.53 0.26
CA GLU A 104 -2.97 -24.88 0.00
C GLU A 104 -3.80 -24.93 -1.29
N ALA A 105 -4.77 -24.04 -1.44
CA ALA A 105 -5.62 -23.97 -2.62
C ALA A 105 -4.85 -23.64 -3.91
N SER A 106 -3.76 -22.88 -3.81
CA SER A 106 -2.94 -22.48 -4.97
C SER A 106 -1.78 -23.43 -5.26
N TYR A 107 -1.54 -24.47 -4.47
CA TYR A 107 -0.35 -25.32 -4.52
C TYR A 107 -0.05 -25.87 -5.92
N GLU A 108 -1.02 -26.53 -6.58
CA GLU A 108 -0.82 -27.10 -7.91
C GLU A 108 -0.52 -26.02 -8.96
N LYS A 109 -1.17 -24.87 -8.85
CA LYS A 109 -0.86 -23.71 -9.71
C LYS A 109 0.56 -23.19 -9.45
N ASP A 110 0.97 -23.08 -8.20
CA ASP A 110 2.30 -22.61 -7.81
C ASP A 110 3.40 -23.55 -8.32
N ARG A 111 3.18 -24.87 -8.29
CA ARG A 111 4.09 -25.87 -8.87
C ARG A 111 4.29 -25.69 -10.37
N ILE A 112 3.18 -25.51 -11.11
CA ILE A 112 3.21 -25.29 -12.56
C ILE A 112 3.92 -23.96 -12.88
N MET A 113 3.59 -22.90 -12.14
CA MET A 113 4.11 -21.55 -12.38
C MET A 113 5.53 -21.36 -11.81
N LYS A 114 6.00 -22.27 -10.93
CA LYS A 114 7.30 -22.22 -10.22
C LYS A 114 7.50 -20.96 -9.38
N TYR A 115 6.41 -20.39 -8.87
CA TYR A 115 6.39 -19.29 -7.89
C TYR A 115 5.04 -19.21 -7.17
N THR A 116 5.03 -18.57 -6.00
CA THR A 116 3.86 -18.35 -5.16
C THR A 116 2.89 -17.38 -5.82
N THR A 117 1.67 -17.79 -6.11
CA THR A 117 0.67 -17.00 -6.84
C THR A 117 -0.33 -16.30 -5.93
N SER A 118 -0.41 -16.64 -4.64
CA SER A 118 -1.31 -16.05 -3.64
C SER A 118 -0.54 -15.45 -2.45
N GLY A 119 -1.15 -14.50 -1.74
CA GLY A 119 -0.63 -13.90 -0.52
C GLY A 119 -0.28 -12.41 -0.62
N ILE A 120 0.20 -11.82 0.49
CA ILE A 120 0.40 -10.36 0.66
C ILE A 120 1.34 -9.70 -0.36
N GLN A 121 2.18 -10.45 -1.05
CA GLN A 121 2.99 -9.95 -2.17
C GLN A 121 2.14 -9.65 -3.41
N ARG A 122 0.89 -10.12 -3.46
CA ARG A 122 -0.08 -9.89 -4.54
C ARG A 122 -1.04 -8.73 -4.24
N ASP A 123 -1.09 -8.29 -3.00
CA ASP A 123 -1.94 -7.17 -2.59
C ASP A 123 -1.76 -5.94 -3.49
N ASP A 124 -2.82 -5.16 -3.64
CA ASP A 124 -2.76 -3.86 -4.30
C ASP A 124 -3.51 -2.77 -3.51
N PHE A 125 -3.21 -1.52 -3.83
CA PHE A 125 -3.88 -0.34 -3.30
C PHE A 125 -4.45 0.44 -4.48
N ILE A 126 -5.77 0.45 -4.57
CA ILE A 126 -6.51 1.05 -5.68
C ILE A 126 -6.87 2.47 -5.29
N PHE A 127 -6.35 3.43 -6.05
CA PHE A 127 -6.68 4.83 -5.88
C PHE A 127 -7.82 5.19 -6.82
N THR A 128 -8.92 5.71 -6.26
CA THR A 128 -10.13 6.01 -7.01
C THR A 128 -10.47 7.49 -6.99
N MET A 129 -11.18 7.93 -8.01
CA MET A 129 -11.83 9.23 -8.13
C MET A 129 -13.23 9.02 -8.70
N ASN A 130 -14.25 9.49 -7.97
CA ASN A 130 -15.66 9.26 -8.30
C ASN A 130 -15.97 7.78 -8.58
N GLY A 131 -15.38 6.85 -7.80
CA GLY A 131 -15.55 5.41 -7.94
C GLY A 131 -14.75 4.75 -9.07
N HIS A 132 -13.93 5.49 -9.83
CA HIS A 132 -13.13 4.96 -10.94
C HIS A 132 -11.63 5.05 -10.65
N PRO A 133 -10.79 4.09 -11.12
CA PRO A 133 -9.34 4.14 -10.94
C PRO A 133 -8.74 5.43 -11.51
N ILE A 134 -8.15 6.26 -10.64
CA ILE A 134 -7.65 7.59 -11.01
C ILE A 134 -6.56 7.54 -12.09
N ARG A 135 -5.74 6.50 -12.09
CA ARG A 135 -4.68 6.30 -13.10
C ARG A 135 -5.22 6.20 -14.52
N ARG A 136 -6.44 5.68 -14.68
CA ARG A 136 -7.06 5.42 -15.99
C ARG A 136 -7.99 6.55 -16.42
N TYR A 137 -8.70 7.15 -15.48
CA TYR A 137 -9.78 8.09 -15.76
C TYR A 137 -9.48 9.52 -15.35
N GLY A 138 -8.47 9.74 -14.49
CA GLY A 138 -8.08 11.07 -14.05
C GLY A 138 -7.23 11.82 -15.09
N SER A 139 -7.47 13.11 -15.27
CA SER A 139 -6.58 14.00 -16.01
C SER A 139 -5.20 14.09 -15.34
N GLN A 140 -4.20 14.58 -16.06
CA GLN A 140 -2.85 14.76 -15.49
C GLN A 140 -2.86 15.67 -14.25
N GLY A 141 -3.63 16.77 -14.27
CA GLY A 141 -3.78 17.65 -13.12
C GLY A 141 -4.48 16.99 -11.93
N GLN A 142 -5.52 16.17 -12.17
CA GLN A 142 -6.19 15.40 -11.13
C GLN A 142 -5.27 14.36 -10.50
N GLN A 143 -4.52 13.61 -11.31
CA GLN A 143 -3.54 12.63 -10.82
C GLN A 143 -2.43 13.32 -10.00
N LYS A 144 -1.95 14.48 -10.45
CA LYS A 144 -0.93 15.25 -9.72
C LYS A 144 -1.47 15.79 -8.41
N SER A 145 -2.68 16.36 -8.39
CA SER A 145 -3.36 16.81 -7.17
C SER A 145 -3.52 15.68 -6.16
N PHE A 146 -3.91 14.50 -6.62
CA PHE A 146 -4.03 13.32 -5.77
C PHE A 146 -2.68 12.90 -5.18
N LEU A 147 -1.62 12.89 -5.99
CA LEU A 147 -0.27 12.56 -5.52
C LEU A 147 0.22 13.55 -4.45
N VAL A 148 -0.02 14.85 -4.66
CA VAL A 148 0.32 15.90 -3.69
C VAL A 148 -0.48 15.69 -2.39
N SER A 149 -1.78 15.47 -2.49
CA SER A 149 -2.66 15.20 -1.34
C SER A 149 -2.22 13.95 -0.56
N LEU A 150 -1.78 12.91 -1.27
CA LEU A 150 -1.24 11.70 -0.65
C LEU A 150 0.07 11.98 0.13
N LYS A 151 0.92 12.90 -0.37
CA LYS A 151 2.14 13.33 0.31
C LYS A 151 1.86 14.13 1.57
N PHE A 152 0.88 15.04 1.53
CA PHE A 152 0.44 15.77 2.72
C PHE A 152 -0.20 14.83 3.75
N ALA A 153 -1.01 13.88 3.32
CA ALA A 153 -1.59 12.89 4.20
C ALA A 153 -0.52 12.00 4.85
N GLN A 154 0.48 11.58 4.09
CA GLN A 154 1.66 10.89 4.64
C GLN A 154 2.34 11.72 5.72
N TYR A 155 2.63 12.99 5.44
CA TYR A 155 3.24 13.92 6.40
C TYR A 155 2.42 14.01 7.68
N GLU A 156 1.11 14.19 7.58
CA GLU A 156 0.23 14.33 8.73
C GLU A 156 0.17 13.07 9.60
N ILE A 157 0.08 11.88 8.97
CA ILE A 157 0.11 10.61 9.69
C ILE A 157 1.45 10.40 10.39
N MET A 158 2.56 10.69 9.72
CA MET A 158 3.89 10.56 10.32
C MET A 158 4.09 11.56 11.47
N LYS A 159 3.61 12.82 11.33
CA LYS A 159 3.61 13.82 12.40
C LYS A 159 2.86 13.33 13.65
N ARG A 160 1.67 12.74 13.46
CA ARG A 160 0.90 12.16 14.57
C ARG A 160 1.63 10.98 15.22
N ASN A 161 2.25 10.13 14.43
CA ASN A 161 2.96 8.95 14.92
C ASN A 161 4.23 9.30 15.69
N TYR A 162 5.01 10.27 15.22
CA TYR A 162 6.28 10.66 15.84
C TYR A 162 6.13 11.68 16.97
N GLY A 163 5.03 12.40 17.03
CA GLY A 163 4.82 13.50 17.99
C GLY A 163 5.60 14.78 17.66
N PHE A 164 6.27 14.83 16.50
CA PHE A 164 6.95 16.03 15.97
C PHE A 164 6.72 16.16 14.45
N ALA A 165 6.88 17.37 13.92
CA ALA A 165 6.69 17.65 12.50
C ALA A 165 7.93 17.17 11.69
N PRO A 166 7.78 16.19 10.78
CA PRO A 166 8.85 15.82 9.86
C PRO A 166 9.07 16.94 8.81
N ILE A 167 10.21 16.90 8.10
CA ILE A 167 10.46 17.82 6.99
C ILE A 167 9.79 17.25 5.75
N LEU A 168 8.88 18.04 5.14
CA LEU A 168 8.25 17.71 3.86
C LEU A 168 8.99 18.41 2.72
N LEU A 169 9.60 17.61 1.84
CA LEU A 169 10.22 18.11 0.62
C LEU A 169 9.24 17.95 -0.55
N LEU A 170 8.91 19.07 -1.18
CA LEU A 170 8.03 19.15 -2.34
C LEU A 170 8.85 19.57 -3.56
N ASP A 171 9.03 18.66 -4.50
CA ASP A 171 9.73 18.89 -5.75
C ASP A 171 8.75 18.74 -6.92
N ASP A 172 8.83 19.67 -7.88
CA ASP A 172 7.99 19.72 -9.08
C ASP A 172 6.47 19.64 -8.82
N VAL A 173 5.99 20.14 -7.66
CA VAL A 173 4.57 19.99 -7.27
C VAL A 173 3.61 20.81 -8.12
N PHE A 174 4.08 21.91 -8.73
CA PHE A 174 3.23 22.84 -9.51
C PHE A 174 3.06 22.42 -10.97
N ASP A 175 3.92 21.55 -11.49
CA ASP A 175 3.80 21.03 -12.85
C ASP A 175 2.44 20.36 -13.07
N LYS A 176 1.80 20.64 -14.20
CA LYS A 176 0.49 20.10 -14.60
C LYS A 176 -0.71 20.54 -13.76
N LEU A 177 -0.55 21.46 -12.81
CA LEU A 177 -1.64 22.06 -12.05
C LEU A 177 -2.11 23.37 -12.71
N ASP A 178 -3.42 23.62 -12.65
CA ASP A 178 -3.99 24.91 -13.00
C ASP A 178 -3.76 25.96 -11.88
N MET A 179 -3.97 27.23 -12.20
CA MET A 179 -3.71 28.35 -11.28
C MET A 179 -4.54 28.28 -10.00
N GLY A 180 -5.78 27.75 -10.07
CA GLY A 180 -6.64 27.57 -8.89
C GLY A 180 -6.04 26.55 -7.92
N ARG A 181 -5.61 25.41 -8.41
CA ARG A 181 -4.96 24.36 -7.61
C ARG A 181 -3.61 24.80 -7.05
N ILE A 182 -2.83 25.60 -7.82
CA ILE A 182 -1.57 26.19 -7.34
C ILE A 182 -1.87 27.14 -6.18
N SER A 183 -2.83 28.04 -6.31
CA SER A 183 -3.22 28.99 -5.25
C SER A 183 -3.65 28.26 -3.98
N ASN A 184 -4.50 27.25 -4.09
CA ASN A 184 -4.97 26.43 -2.97
C ASN A 184 -3.80 25.73 -2.27
N LEU A 185 -2.88 25.15 -3.05
CA LEU A 185 -1.70 24.48 -2.51
C LEU A 185 -0.77 25.44 -1.75
N LEU A 186 -0.53 26.65 -2.29
CA LEU A 186 0.28 27.67 -1.62
C LEU A 186 -0.35 28.12 -0.30
N GLN A 187 -1.67 28.31 -0.27
CA GLN A 187 -2.39 28.63 0.98
C GLN A 187 -2.24 27.53 2.01
N MET A 188 -2.38 26.25 1.60
CA MET A 188 -2.22 25.10 2.47
C MET A 188 -0.81 25.03 3.07
N VAL A 189 0.23 25.25 2.27
CA VAL A 189 1.63 25.25 2.74
C VAL A 189 1.90 26.41 3.70
N ALA A 190 1.31 27.58 3.46
CA ALA A 190 1.49 28.76 4.31
C ALA A 190 0.79 28.66 5.66
N SER A 191 -0.24 27.81 5.79
CA SER A 191 -1.04 27.63 7.02
C SER A 191 -0.59 26.45 7.91
N ASN A 192 0.40 25.68 7.52
CA ASN A 192 0.98 24.55 8.26
C ASN A 192 2.37 24.85 8.78
#